data_a3d73d299ed1f9a8afeaddc2b5487705
#
_entry.id   a3d73d299ed1f9a8afeaddc2b5487705
#
_cell.length_a   1.000
_cell.length_b   1.000
_cell.length_c   1.000
_cell.angle_alpha   90.00
_cell.angle_beta   90.00
_cell.angle_gamma   90.00
#
_symmetry.space_group_name_H-M   'P 1'
#
loop_
_entity.id
_entity.type
_entity.pdbx_description
1 polymer ?
#
loop_
_entity_poly.entity_id
_entity_poly.type
_entity_poly.pdbx_seq_one_letter_code
_entity_poly.pdbx_strand_id
1 'polypeptide(L)'
;MRLICTKVQCVIRLQLTCANFVAELMECDLAAIIRSGQPLTDAHFQSFIYQILCGLKYIHSANVLHRDLKPGNLLVNADCELKICDFGLARGFSVDPEENAGYMTEYVATRWYRAPEIMLSFQSYTKASK
;
A
#
# COMPACT_ATOMS: atom_id res chain seq x y z
N MET A 1 26.28 0.45 3.01
CA MET A 1 24.90 0.40 2.49
C MET A 1 24.03 1.22 3.45
N ARG A 2 23.68 2.46 3.10
CA ARG A 2 22.83 3.31 3.94
C ARG A 2 21.38 2.91 3.67
N LEU A 3 20.73 2.34 4.68
CA LEU A 3 19.30 2.09 4.68
C LEU A 3 18.58 3.44 4.81
N ILE A 4 18.12 3.97 3.70
CA ILE A 4 17.28 5.17 3.68
C ILE A 4 15.83 4.68 3.84
N CYS A 5 15.23 5.02 4.98
CA CYS A 5 13.79 4.85 5.17
C CYS A 5 13.08 5.73 4.15
N THR A 6 12.47 5.11 3.14
CA THR A 6 11.80 5.82 2.05
C THR A 6 10.61 6.58 2.61
N LYS A 7 10.71 7.91 2.62
CA LYS A 7 9.58 8.79 2.93
C LYS A 7 8.51 8.56 1.86
N VAL A 8 7.31 8.18 2.28
CA VAL A 8 6.14 8.28 1.41
C VAL A 8 5.90 9.77 1.19
N GLN A 9 6.36 10.30 0.08
CA GLN A 9 6.21 11.71 -0.25
C GLN A 9 4.95 11.87 -1.08
N CYS A 10 3.80 11.94 -0.39
CA CYS A 10 2.53 12.30 -0.99
C CYS A 10 2.36 13.82 -0.83
N VAL A 11 2.54 14.59 -1.90
CA VAL A 11 2.23 16.02 -1.91
C VAL A 11 0.83 16.21 -2.46
N ILE A 12 -0.16 16.33 -1.57
CA ILE A 12 -1.52 16.71 -1.95
C ILE A 12 -1.62 18.23 -1.94
N ARG A 13 -1.73 18.85 -3.11
CA ARG A 13 -2.06 20.26 -3.26
C ARG A 13 -3.54 20.37 -3.65
N LEU A 14 -4.40 20.65 -2.66
CA LEU A 14 -5.82 20.91 -2.88
C LEU A 14 -5.99 22.33 -3.43
N GLN A 15 -6.37 22.48 -4.70
CA GLN A 15 -7.01 23.68 -5.22
C GLN A 15 -8.48 23.34 -5.53
N LEU A 16 -9.38 24.25 -5.17
CA LEU A 16 -10.83 24.04 -5.08
C LEU A 16 -11.57 23.62 -6.36
N THR A 17 -10.90 23.48 -7.50
CA THR A 17 -11.54 23.11 -8.78
C THR A 17 -10.86 21.97 -9.53
N CYS A 18 -9.64 21.57 -9.15
CA CYS A 18 -8.94 20.44 -9.76
C CYS A 18 -7.85 19.93 -8.82
N ALA A 19 -7.92 18.68 -8.39
CA ALA A 19 -6.88 18.06 -7.58
C ALA A 19 -5.80 17.50 -8.53
N ASN A 20 -4.65 18.17 -8.63
CA ASN A 20 -3.49 17.63 -9.33
C ASN A 20 -2.65 16.83 -8.32
N PHE A 21 -2.46 15.55 -8.59
CA PHE A 21 -1.55 14.69 -7.85
C PHE A 21 -0.19 14.70 -8.54
N VAL A 22 0.85 15.16 -7.82
CA VAL A 22 2.22 15.13 -8.30
C VAL A 22 2.99 14.13 -7.46
N ALA A 23 3.55 13.11 -8.10
CA ALA A 23 4.35 12.08 -7.47
C ALA A 23 5.67 11.91 -8.21
N GLU A 24 6.64 11.28 -7.55
CA GLU A 24 7.88 10.86 -8.17
C GLU A 24 7.60 9.77 -9.21
N LEU A 25 8.27 9.87 -10.36
CA LEU A 25 8.18 8.86 -11.40
C LEU A 25 8.93 7.60 -10.96
N MET A 26 8.25 6.46 -11.01
CA MET A 26 8.80 5.13 -10.75
C MET A 26 8.73 4.31 -12.04
N GLU A 27 9.75 3.49 -12.32
CA GLU A 27 9.91 2.83 -13.60
C GLU A 27 8.89 1.70 -13.83
N CYS A 28 8.57 0.92 -12.79
CA CYS A 28 7.65 -0.21 -12.92
C CYS A 28 6.98 -0.56 -11.59
N ASP A 29 6.01 -1.45 -11.66
CA ASP A 29 5.41 -2.08 -10.48
C ASP A 29 6.01 -3.47 -10.21
N LEU A 30 5.90 -3.94 -8.98
CA LEU A 30 6.44 -5.24 -8.56
C LEU A 30 5.76 -6.41 -9.29
N ALA A 31 4.51 -6.27 -9.75
CA ALA A 31 3.85 -7.30 -10.55
C ALA A 31 4.51 -7.45 -11.92
N ALA A 32 4.95 -6.35 -12.54
CA ALA A 32 5.70 -6.38 -13.78
C ALA A 32 7.06 -7.08 -13.60
N ILE A 33 7.76 -6.79 -12.49
CA ILE A 33 9.01 -7.46 -12.14
C ILE A 33 8.80 -8.97 -11.97
N ILE A 34 7.76 -9.40 -11.25
CA ILE A 34 7.42 -10.81 -11.07
C ILE A 34 7.12 -11.48 -12.41
N ARG A 35 6.32 -10.85 -13.27
CA ARG A 35 5.95 -11.40 -14.59
C ARG A 35 7.13 -11.47 -15.55
N SER A 36 8.13 -10.62 -15.41
CA SER A 36 9.31 -10.63 -16.28
C SER A 36 10.19 -11.86 -16.09
N GLY A 37 10.05 -12.58 -14.97
CA GLY A 37 10.87 -13.75 -14.65
C GLY A 37 12.35 -13.44 -14.45
N GLN A 38 12.71 -12.15 -14.28
CA GLN A 38 14.11 -11.79 -14.06
C GLN A 38 14.62 -12.37 -12.73
N PRO A 39 15.92 -12.75 -12.65
CA PRO A 39 16.46 -13.34 -11.44
C PRO A 39 16.50 -12.31 -10.32
N LEU A 40 15.77 -12.58 -9.24
CA LEU A 40 15.82 -11.84 -7.99
C LEU A 40 16.58 -12.68 -6.96
N THR A 41 17.43 -12.04 -6.18
CA THR A 41 18.15 -12.66 -5.07
C THR A 41 17.39 -12.48 -3.76
N ASP A 42 17.74 -13.27 -2.74
CA ASP A 42 17.18 -13.13 -1.40
C ASP A 42 17.38 -11.72 -0.84
N ALA A 43 18.47 -11.05 -1.20
CA ALA A 43 18.73 -9.68 -0.80
C ALA A 43 17.67 -8.69 -1.37
N HIS A 44 17.21 -8.93 -2.61
CA HIS A 44 16.11 -8.13 -3.19
C HIS A 44 14.80 -8.36 -2.43
N PHE A 45 14.45 -9.62 -2.14
CA PHE A 45 13.25 -9.96 -1.39
C PHE A 45 13.26 -9.36 0.01
N GLN A 46 14.38 -9.48 0.73
CA GLN A 46 14.55 -8.89 2.06
C GLN A 46 14.40 -7.37 2.02
N SER A 47 15.02 -6.71 1.03
CA SER A 47 14.93 -5.26 0.86
C SER A 47 13.49 -4.82 0.59
N PHE A 48 12.78 -5.48 -0.32
CA PHE A 48 11.40 -5.14 -0.66
C PHE A 48 10.46 -5.32 0.55
N ILE A 49 10.55 -6.46 1.23
CA ILE A 49 9.74 -6.73 2.43
C ILE A 49 10.02 -5.69 3.51
N TYR A 50 11.28 -5.36 3.76
CA TYR A 50 11.64 -4.34 4.73
C TYR A 50 11.02 -2.97 4.39
N GLN A 51 11.12 -2.54 3.14
CA GLN A 51 10.57 -1.28 2.68
C GLN A 51 9.04 -1.24 2.78
N ILE A 52 8.36 -2.34 2.42
CA ILE A 52 6.90 -2.49 2.58
C ILE A 52 6.51 -2.34 4.06
N LEU A 53 7.19 -3.03 4.97
CA LEU A 53 6.91 -2.97 6.40
C LEU A 53 7.16 -1.56 6.98
N CYS A 54 8.20 -0.87 6.54
CA CYS A 54 8.45 0.53 6.91
C CYS A 54 7.33 1.46 6.43
N GLY A 55 6.90 1.30 5.17
CA GLY A 55 5.78 2.05 4.62
C GLY A 55 4.47 1.79 5.37
N LEU A 56 4.15 0.53 5.65
CA LEU A 56 2.96 0.16 6.41
C LEU A 56 3.00 0.69 7.85
N LYS A 57 4.14 0.61 8.52
CA LYS A 57 4.31 1.19 9.86
C LYS A 57 3.97 2.69 9.86
N TYR A 58 4.43 3.42 8.83
CA TYR A 58 4.12 4.84 8.70
C TYR A 58 2.64 5.10 8.47
N ILE A 59 2.01 4.40 7.51
CA ILE A 59 0.59 4.53 7.17
C ILE A 59 -0.29 4.18 8.39
N HIS A 60 0.01 3.07 9.06
CA HIS A 60 -0.74 2.61 10.22
C HIS A 60 -0.54 3.51 11.47
N SER A 61 0.58 4.22 11.57
CA SER A 61 0.78 5.21 12.64
C SER A 61 -0.15 6.42 12.50
N ALA A 62 -0.56 6.71 11.27
CA ALA A 62 -1.57 7.73 10.96
C ALA A 62 -3.01 7.19 11.02
N ASN A 63 -3.21 5.98 11.54
CA ASN A 63 -4.51 5.28 11.54
C ASN A 63 -5.16 5.19 10.15
N VAL A 64 -4.36 4.99 9.11
CA VAL A 64 -4.84 4.76 7.74
C VAL A 64 -4.64 3.29 7.37
N LEU A 65 -5.68 2.69 6.79
CA LEU A 65 -5.62 1.36 6.17
C LEU A 65 -5.61 1.53 4.66
N HIS A 66 -4.65 0.90 3.98
CA HIS A 66 -4.50 0.96 2.52
C HIS A 66 -5.61 0.20 1.81
N ARG A 67 -5.93 -1.01 2.26
CA ARG A 67 -7.03 -1.88 1.82
C ARG A 67 -6.89 -2.51 0.43
N ASP A 68 -5.86 -2.19 -0.35
CA ASP A 68 -5.61 -2.80 -1.67
C ASP A 68 -4.11 -3.05 -1.90
N LEU A 69 -3.42 -3.61 -0.91
CA LEU A 69 -2.03 -4.01 -1.08
C LEU A 69 -1.94 -5.22 -2.00
N LYS A 70 -1.22 -5.03 -3.10
CA LYS A 70 -0.91 -6.06 -4.11
C LYS A 70 0.36 -5.64 -4.85
N PRO A 71 1.05 -6.55 -5.54
CA PRO A 71 2.27 -6.22 -6.27
C PRO A 71 2.12 -5.09 -7.29
N GLY A 72 0.93 -4.92 -7.91
CA GLY A 72 0.64 -3.82 -8.84
C GLY A 72 0.58 -2.44 -8.17
N ASN A 73 0.39 -2.37 -6.84
CA ASN A 73 0.38 -1.14 -6.06
C ASN A 73 1.68 -0.90 -5.30
N LEU A 74 2.75 -1.62 -5.67
CA LEU A 74 4.10 -1.50 -5.15
C LEU A 74 5.02 -1.09 -6.29
N LEU A 75 5.37 0.18 -6.35
CA LEU A 75 6.21 0.73 -7.42
C LEU A 75 7.68 0.58 -7.05
N VAL A 76 8.51 0.28 -8.04
CA VAL A 76 9.95 0.04 -7.86
C VAL A 76 10.72 0.84 -8.89
N ASN A 77 11.83 1.46 -8.49
CA ASN A 77 12.76 2.15 -9.38
C ASN A 77 14.01 1.30 -9.66
N ALA A 78 14.89 1.79 -10.55
CA ALA A 78 16.12 1.12 -10.95
C ALA A 78 17.07 0.84 -9.77
N ASP A 79 17.02 1.63 -8.70
CA ASP A 79 17.82 1.47 -7.49
C ASP A 79 17.19 0.49 -6.48
N CYS A 80 16.13 -0.24 -6.89
CA CYS A 80 15.37 -1.15 -6.03
C CYS A 80 14.73 -0.45 -4.80
N GLU A 81 14.47 0.85 -4.90
CA GLU A 81 13.63 1.54 -3.93
C GLU A 81 12.16 1.24 -4.23
N LEU A 82 11.40 0.94 -3.17
CA LEU A 82 9.99 0.56 -3.28
C LEU A 82 9.09 1.61 -2.64
N LYS A 83 7.99 1.94 -3.32
CA LYS A 83 6.96 2.87 -2.81
C LYS A 83 5.57 2.25 -2.93
N ILE A 84 4.77 2.42 -1.87
CA ILE A 84 3.36 2.03 -1.87
C ILE A 84 2.56 3.14 -2.57
N CYS A 85 1.69 2.76 -3.51
CA CYS A 85 0.84 3.68 -4.26
C CYS A 85 -0.63 3.23 -4.24
N ASP A 86 -1.50 4.04 -4.87
CA ASP A 86 -2.95 3.79 -5.02
C ASP A 86 -3.71 3.72 -3.70
N PHE A 87 -3.85 4.87 -3.07
CA PHE A 87 -4.66 5.07 -1.86
C PHE A 87 -6.16 5.28 -2.15
N GLY A 88 -6.63 4.97 -3.36
CA GLY A 88 -8.03 5.15 -3.77
C GLY A 88 -9.03 4.41 -2.87
N LEU A 89 -8.63 3.27 -2.31
CA LEU A 89 -9.43 2.48 -1.38
C LEU A 89 -9.07 2.70 0.09
N ALA A 90 -8.09 3.56 0.37
CA ALA A 90 -7.67 3.81 1.74
C ALA A 90 -8.78 4.43 2.59
N ARG A 91 -8.82 4.07 3.86
CA ARG A 91 -9.75 4.61 4.85
C ARG A 91 -9.05 4.85 6.18
N GLY A 92 -9.54 5.85 6.92
CA GLY A 92 -9.18 6.01 8.31
C GLY A 92 -9.67 4.82 9.14
N PHE A 93 -8.93 4.48 10.18
CA PHE A 93 -9.28 3.45 11.14
C PHE A 93 -9.39 4.09 12.52
N SER A 94 -10.57 4.02 13.12
CA SER A 94 -10.78 4.39 14.53
C SER A 94 -10.55 3.18 15.43
N VAL A 95 -10.06 3.44 16.64
CA VAL A 95 -9.99 2.42 17.70
C VAL A 95 -11.39 2.02 18.16
N ASP A 96 -12.37 2.91 17.97
CA ASP A 96 -13.77 2.65 18.31
C ASP A 96 -14.45 1.81 17.21
N PRO A 97 -14.94 0.58 17.50
CA PRO A 97 -15.57 -0.28 16.51
C PRO A 97 -16.85 0.33 15.89
N GLU A 98 -17.58 1.16 16.63
CA GLU A 98 -18.81 1.77 16.14
C GLU A 98 -18.56 2.80 15.04
N GLU A 99 -17.44 3.51 15.09
CA GLU A 99 -17.05 4.47 14.06
C GLU A 99 -16.61 3.82 12.74
N ASN A 100 -16.20 2.54 12.78
CA ASN A 100 -15.72 1.82 11.60
C ASN A 100 -16.86 1.20 10.77
N ALA A 101 -18.05 1.03 11.32
CA ALA A 101 -19.17 0.32 10.69
C ALA A 101 -19.72 0.97 9.40
N GLY A 102 -19.53 2.28 9.21
CA GLY A 102 -20.00 3.02 8.04
C GLY A 102 -19.05 3.06 6.82
N TYR A 103 -17.81 2.61 6.96
CA TYR A 103 -16.77 2.81 5.94
C TYR A 103 -16.44 1.56 5.10
N MET A 104 -17.14 0.47 5.33
CA MET A 104 -16.86 -0.83 4.70
C MET A 104 -17.79 -1.08 3.51
N THR A 105 -17.56 -0.39 2.40
CA THR A 105 -18.21 -0.73 1.13
C THR A 105 -17.61 -2.01 0.56
N GLU A 106 -18.48 -2.92 0.12
CA GLU A 106 -18.12 -4.10 -0.64
C GLU A 106 -17.43 -3.67 -1.94
N TYR A 107 -16.13 -3.86 -2.04
CA TYR A 107 -15.38 -3.56 -3.27
C TYR A 107 -14.77 -4.84 -3.85
N VAL A 108 -15.04 -5.04 -5.15
CA VAL A 108 -14.54 -6.18 -5.92
C VAL A 108 -13.12 -5.88 -6.42
N ALA A 109 -12.12 -5.89 -5.51
CA ALA A 109 -10.70 -5.90 -5.90
C ALA A 109 -10.17 -7.33 -6.00
N THR A 110 -8.98 -7.49 -6.57
CA THR A 110 -8.30 -8.79 -6.74
C THR A 110 -8.29 -9.58 -5.44
N ARG A 111 -9.00 -10.71 -5.39
CA ARG A 111 -9.18 -11.54 -4.18
C ARG A 111 -7.91 -12.22 -3.69
N TRP A 112 -6.92 -12.40 -4.55
CA TRP A 112 -5.70 -13.18 -4.29
C TRP A 112 -4.85 -12.65 -3.12
N TYR A 113 -4.94 -11.35 -2.84
CA TYR A 113 -4.14 -10.67 -1.81
C TYR A 113 -4.95 -10.26 -0.58
N ARG A 114 -6.19 -10.76 -0.46
CA ARG A 114 -7.06 -10.44 0.67
C ARG A 114 -6.87 -11.42 1.82
N ALA A 115 -6.88 -10.88 3.02
CA ALA A 115 -6.90 -11.67 4.23
C ALA A 115 -8.21 -12.49 4.33
N PRO A 116 -8.16 -13.73 4.88
CA PRO A 116 -9.32 -14.63 4.94
C PRO A 116 -10.53 -14.00 5.65
N GLU A 117 -10.31 -13.27 6.72
CA GLU A 117 -11.37 -12.61 7.49
C GLU A 117 -12.13 -11.58 6.64
N ILE A 118 -11.45 -10.94 5.69
CA ILE A 118 -12.06 -9.97 4.77
C ILE A 118 -12.94 -10.67 3.72
N MET A 119 -12.60 -11.91 3.37
CA MET A 119 -13.40 -12.70 2.41
C MET A 119 -14.62 -13.35 3.07
N LEU A 120 -14.57 -13.60 4.39
CA LEU A 120 -15.59 -14.31 5.13
C LEU A 120 -16.50 -13.38 5.95
N SER A 121 -16.04 -12.21 6.35
CA SER A 121 -16.80 -11.27 7.17
C SER A 121 -16.33 -9.83 6.91
N PHE A 122 -17.18 -9.03 6.29
CA PHE A 122 -16.89 -7.64 5.94
C PHE A 122 -16.77 -6.70 7.16
N GLN A 123 -17.06 -7.16 8.35
CA GLN A 123 -17.08 -6.32 9.58
C GLN A 123 -15.78 -6.38 10.39
N SER A 124 -14.83 -7.25 10.04
CA SER A 124 -13.64 -7.52 10.86
C SER A 124 -12.35 -6.92 10.27
N TYR A 125 -12.39 -5.69 9.77
CA TYR A 125 -11.20 -5.02 9.26
C TYR A 125 -10.29 -4.55 10.40
N THR A 126 -9.03 -4.99 10.40
CA THR A 126 -8.01 -4.54 11.37
C THR A 126 -6.72 -4.14 10.65
N LYS A 127 -5.77 -3.55 11.37
CA LYS A 127 -4.42 -3.27 10.83
C LYS A 127 -3.70 -4.54 10.36
N ALA A 128 -4.05 -5.72 10.89
CA ALA A 128 -3.51 -7.01 10.45
C ALA A 128 -4.10 -7.49 9.12
N SER A 129 -5.26 -6.99 8.73
CA SER A 129 -5.93 -7.35 7.48
C SER A 129 -5.35 -6.66 6.24
N LYS A 130 -4.40 -5.78 6.39
CA LYS A 130 -3.46 -5.11 5.44
C LYS A 130 -3.23 -3.64 5.73
#